data_d8d908d93ce47c189a61a7a545848f11
#
_entry.id   d8d908d93ce47c189a61a7a545848f11
#
_cell.length_a   1.000
_cell.length_b   1.000
_cell.length_c   1.000
_cell.angle_alpha   90.00
_cell.angle_beta   90.00
_cell.angle_gamma   90.00
#
_symmetry.space_group_name_H-M   'P 1'
#
loop_
_entity.id
_entity.type
_entity.pdbx_description
1 polymer ?
#
loop_
_entity_poly.entity_id
_entity_poly.type
_entity_poly.pdbx_seq_one_letter_code
_entity_poly.pdbx_strand_id
1 'polypeptide(L)'
;MWKHVALLSLLHHAREDETVLETHAGEGAYALGSTGEWTAGVGAVAASATREGATGSTGVDRWLSRLRRLSRGHDRFYPGSPMFSLDALPRDGRMILHEKSDQAVAALRRAVAGDTRARIVHGDGWRVMDVLPTTPSTLVIDPPFAAKDEWQTTTDVIAAVVAKSKLTRVLLWYPVKRWARPNALHDRLRAAGVPFVAIDLVVTPMEIERRALNGSGVLLIGAPESVVVELHAAAAVLGARMATHDGRWSMRTLATTVRP
;
A
#
# COMPACT_ATOMS: atom_id res chain seq x y z
N MET A 1 -5.79 -2.47 3.95
CA MET A 1 -6.82 -2.12 2.95
C MET A 1 -6.46 -0.84 2.19
N TRP A 2 -6.30 0.34 2.82
CA TRP A 2 -5.97 1.60 2.15
C TRP A 2 -4.77 1.48 1.19
N LYS A 3 -3.67 0.84 1.65
CA LYS A 3 -2.52 0.50 0.80
C LYS A 3 -2.92 -0.26 -0.47
N HIS A 4 -3.81 -1.26 -0.35
CA HIS A 4 -4.17 -2.12 -1.48
C HIS A 4 -5.07 -1.41 -2.49
N VAL A 5 -5.93 -0.50 -2.05
CA VAL A 5 -6.68 0.38 -2.96
C VAL A 5 -5.70 1.26 -3.75
N ALA A 6 -4.74 1.91 -3.05
CA ALA A 6 -3.73 2.74 -3.71
C ALA A 6 -2.84 1.94 -4.68
N LEU A 7 -2.42 0.74 -4.28
CA LEU A 7 -1.64 -0.16 -5.12
C LEU A 7 -2.39 -0.53 -6.41
N LEU A 8 -3.64 -0.93 -6.29
CA LEU A 8 -4.45 -1.31 -7.45
C LEU A 8 -4.81 -0.14 -8.36
N SER A 9 -4.99 1.06 -7.80
CA SER A 9 -5.15 2.28 -8.59
C SER A 9 -3.88 2.60 -9.38
N LEU A 10 -2.71 2.44 -8.76
CA LEU A 10 -1.44 2.66 -9.42
C LEU A 10 -1.16 1.61 -10.50
N LEU A 11 -1.40 0.32 -10.21
CA LEU A 11 -1.20 -0.79 -11.14
C LEU A 11 -2.22 -0.85 -12.28
N HIS A 12 -3.36 -0.14 -12.16
CA HIS A 12 -4.27 0.05 -13.30
C HIS A 12 -3.62 0.78 -14.47
N HIS A 13 -2.54 1.51 -14.20
CA HIS A 13 -1.69 2.19 -15.19
C HIS A 13 -0.35 1.46 -15.38
N ALA A 14 -0.29 0.16 -15.08
CA ALA A 14 0.91 -0.64 -15.32
C ALA A 14 1.15 -0.82 -16.83
N ARG A 15 2.42 -0.81 -17.21
CA ARG A 15 2.86 -1.12 -18.58
C ARG A 15 2.99 -2.63 -18.76
N GLU A 16 2.98 -3.10 -19.98
CA GLU A 16 3.02 -4.54 -20.29
C GLU A 16 4.22 -5.28 -19.65
N ASP A 17 5.39 -4.62 -19.58
CA ASP A 17 6.62 -5.16 -19.02
C ASP A 17 6.92 -4.64 -17.60
N GLU A 18 5.93 -4.12 -16.91
CA GLU A 18 6.12 -3.51 -15.59
C GLU A 18 6.66 -4.50 -14.55
N THR A 19 7.68 -4.07 -13.81
CA THR A 19 8.18 -4.82 -12.67
C THR A 19 7.69 -4.20 -11.36
N VAL A 20 6.99 -4.99 -10.53
CA VAL A 20 6.65 -4.60 -9.15
C VAL A 20 7.72 -5.12 -8.21
N LEU A 21 8.27 -4.23 -7.38
CA LEU A 21 9.19 -4.59 -6.29
C LEU A 21 8.51 -4.33 -4.96
N GLU A 22 8.54 -5.28 -4.05
CA GLU A 22 8.08 -5.09 -2.67
C GLU A 22 9.23 -5.28 -1.69
N THR A 23 9.43 -4.29 -0.81
CA THR A 23 10.52 -4.35 0.20
C THR A 23 10.18 -5.24 1.38
N HIS A 24 8.89 -5.37 1.72
CA HIS A 24 8.37 -6.12 2.84
C HIS A 24 7.12 -6.87 2.40
N ALA A 25 7.32 -8.00 1.72
CA ALA A 25 6.22 -8.72 1.06
C ALA A 25 5.28 -9.45 2.05
N GLY A 26 5.77 -9.75 3.25
CA GLY A 26 5.02 -10.48 4.27
C GLY A 26 4.70 -11.91 3.84
N GLU A 27 3.62 -12.45 4.38
CA GLU A 27 3.19 -13.83 4.11
C GLU A 27 2.44 -14.00 2.77
N GLY A 28 2.13 -12.91 2.09
CA GLY A 28 1.38 -12.92 0.84
C GLY A 28 -0.12 -13.17 1.00
N ALA A 29 -0.54 -13.89 2.04
CA ALA A 29 -1.94 -14.18 2.36
C ALA A 29 -2.10 -14.35 3.87
N TYR A 30 -3.25 -13.91 4.39
CA TYR A 30 -3.49 -13.85 5.83
C TYR A 30 -4.81 -14.54 6.19
N ALA A 31 -4.78 -15.41 7.20
CA ALA A 31 -5.99 -15.92 7.83
C ALA A 31 -6.55 -14.85 8.76
N LEU A 32 -7.83 -14.51 8.60
CA LEU A 32 -8.54 -13.58 9.46
C LEU A 32 -9.16 -14.32 10.64
N GLY A 33 -8.83 -13.91 11.87
CA GLY A 33 -9.45 -14.43 13.08
C GLY A 33 -10.94 -14.03 13.19
N SER A 34 -11.61 -14.46 14.24
CA SER A 34 -12.99 -14.04 14.53
C SER A 34 -13.09 -12.59 15.01
N THR A 35 -11.99 -12.03 15.51
CA THR A 35 -11.88 -10.66 16.04
C THR A 35 -10.59 -10.01 15.53
N GLY A 36 -10.48 -8.70 15.61
CA GLY A 36 -9.28 -7.94 15.25
C GLY A 36 -9.59 -6.67 14.47
N GLU A 37 -8.57 -5.88 14.19
CA GLU A 37 -8.69 -4.61 13.45
C GLU A 37 -9.34 -4.76 12.06
N TRP A 38 -9.27 -5.94 11.46
CA TRP A 38 -9.87 -6.20 10.16
C TRP A 38 -11.40 -6.08 10.17
N THR A 39 -12.06 -6.33 11.30
CA THR A 39 -13.54 -6.25 11.41
C THR A 39 -14.05 -4.83 11.20
N ALA A 40 -13.36 -3.83 11.76
CA ALA A 40 -13.67 -2.42 11.56
C ALA A 40 -13.13 -1.88 10.21
N GLY A 41 -12.18 -2.58 9.60
CA GLY A 41 -11.56 -2.23 8.32
C GLY A 41 -12.21 -2.94 7.13
N VAL A 42 -11.56 -4.00 6.67
CA VAL A 42 -11.99 -4.78 5.49
C VAL A 42 -13.39 -5.32 5.64
N GLY A 43 -13.71 -5.86 6.83
CA GLY A 43 -15.02 -6.46 7.11
C GLY A 43 -16.16 -5.45 7.00
N ALA A 44 -16.00 -4.26 7.57
CA ALA A 44 -17.00 -3.20 7.51
C ALA A 44 -17.26 -2.74 6.06
N VAL A 45 -16.20 -2.53 5.27
CA VAL A 45 -16.33 -2.11 3.86
C VAL A 45 -16.93 -3.22 3.00
N ALA A 46 -16.49 -4.47 3.17
CA ALA A 46 -17.04 -5.61 2.41
C ALA A 46 -18.52 -5.83 2.71
N ALA A 47 -18.93 -5.77 3.97
CA ALA A 47 -20.32 -5.93 4.38
C ALA A 47 -21.25 -4.82 3.86
N SER A 48 -20.80 -3.57 3.83
CA SER A 48 -21.61 -2.48 3.27
C SER A 48 -21.75 -2.58 1.75
N ALA A 49 -20.70 -2.97 1.04
CA ALA A 49 -20.72 -3.10 -0.41
C ALA A 49 -21.63 -4.22 -0.93
N THR A 50 -21.88 -5.25 -0.12
CA THR A 50 -22.86 -6.30 -0.46
C THR A 50 -24.31 -5.83 -0.38
N ARG A 51 -24.58 -4.80 0.43
CA ARG A 51 -25.93 -4.24 0.63
C ARG A 51 -26.25 -3.13 -0.36
N GLU A 52 -25.27 -2.33 -0.75
CA GLU A 52 -25.46 -1.07 -1.47
C GLU A 52 -25.06 -1.15 -2.97
N GLY A 53 -24.49 -2.27 -3.44
CA GLY A 53 -23.98 -2.37 -4.81
C GLY A 53 -22.66 -1.66 -5.02
N ALA A 54 -22.53 -0.82 -6.05
CA ALA A 54 -21.33 -0.03 -6.31
C ALA A 54 -21.08 1.00 -5.18
N THR A 55 -19.79 1.19 -4.81
CA THR A 55 -19.44 2.05 -3.67
C THR A 55 -19.44 3.54 -3.98
N GLY A 56 -19.51 3.90 -5.26
CA GLY A 56 -19.31 5.28 -5.75
C GLY A 56 -17.83 5.66 -5.93
N SER A 57 -16.92 4.71 -5.75
CA SER A 57 -15.49 4.88 -6.02
C SER A 57 -14.95 3.72 -6.84
N THR A 58 -14.45 4.01 -8.04
CA THR A 58 -13.87 3.01 -8.95
C THR A 58 -12.69 2.26 -8.32
N GLY A 59 -11.86 2.96 -7.52
CA GLY A 59 -10.74 2.35 -6.81
C GLY A 59 -11.17 1.35 -5.73
N VAL A 60 -12.20 1.70 -4.96
CA VAL A 60 -12.76 0.79 -3.95
C VAL A 60 -13.46 -0.39 -4.61
N ASP A 61 -14.24 -0.15 -5.67
CA ASP A 61 -14.94 -1.22 -6.40
C ASP A 61 -13.97 -2.19 -7.08
N ARG A 62 -12.86 -1.68 -7.65
CA ARG A 62 -11.76 -2.48 -8.20
C ARG A 62 -11.13 -3.36 -7.13
N TRP A 63 -10.83 -2.80 -5.96
CA TRP A 63 -10.27 -3.56 -4.84
C TRP A 63 -11.25 -4.64 -4.35
N LEU A 64 -12.53 -4.32 -4.15
CA LEU A 64 -13.56 -5.28 -3.72
C LEU A 64 -13.73 -6.43 -4.72
N SER A 65 -13.75 -6.14 -6.01
CA SER A 65 -13.87 -7.15 -7.06
C SER A 65 -12.69 -8.14 -6.99
N ARG A 66 -11.45 -7.63 -6.84
CA ARG A 66 -10.27 -8.47 -6.72
C ARG A 66 -10.23 -9.23 -5.40
N LEU A 67 -10.62 -8.59 -4.30
CA LEU A 67 -10.75 -9.25 -3.00
C LEU A 67 -11.67 -10.47 -3.08
N ARG A 68 -12.88 -10.32 -3.63
CA ARG A 68 -13.83 -11.41 -3.79
C ARG A 68 -13.28 -12.55 -4.65
N ARG A 69 -12.61 -12.23 -5.76
CA ARG A 69 -12.00 -13.22 -6.65
C ARG A 69 -10.86 -13.97 -5.97
N LEU A 70 -9.94 -13.27 -5.32
CA LEU A 70 -8.75 -13.85 -4.69
C LEU A 70 -9.09 -14.62 -3.42
N SER A 71 -10.06 -14.16 -2.63
CA SER A 71 -10.52 -14.89 -1.44
C SER A 71 -11.38 -16.11 -1.77
N ARG A 72 -11.81 -16.27 -3.03
CA ARG A 72 -12.70 -17.38 -3.48
C ARG A 72 -13.94 -17.54 -2.61
N GLY A 73 -14.45 -16.43 -2.05
CA GLY A 73 -15.61 -16.45 -1.15
C GLY A 73 -15.31 -16.92 0.28
N HIS A 74 -14.05 -17.10 0.64
CA HIS A 74 -13.66 -17.41 2.02
C HIS A 74 -13.57 -16.13 2.86
N ASP A 75 -14.51 -15.93 3.76
CA ASP A 75 -14.62 -14.72 4.60
C ASP A 75 -13.44 -14.53 5.58
N ARG A 76 -12.65 -15.58 5.81
CA ARG A 76 -11.51 -15.57 6.73
C ARG A 76 -10.15 -15.58 6.03
N PHE A 77 -10.12 -15.20 4.77
CA PHE A 77 -8.89 -15.11 3.99
C PHE A 77 -8.74 -13.71 3.42
N TYR A 78 -7.57 -13.11 3.63
CA TYR A 78 -7.24 -11.80 3.08
C TYR A 78 -5.98 -11.88 2.24
N PRO A 79 -6.04 -11.56 0.93
CA PRO A 79 -4.85 -11.51 0.08
C PRO A 79 -3.96 -10.33 0.49
N GLY A 80 -2.67 -10.58 0.56
CA GLY A 80 -1.65 -9.54 0.73
C GLY A 80 -1.36 -8.79 -0.57
N SER A 81 -0.51 -7.75 -0.48
CA SER A 81 -0.08 -6.98 -1.65
C SER A 81 0.52 -7.85 -2.77
N PRO A 82 1.31 -8.93 -2.49
CA PRO A 82 1.82 -9.79 -3.55
C PRO A 82 0.72 -10.42 -4.42
N MET A 83 -0.35 -10.93 -3.79
CA MET A 83 -1.45 -11.53 -4.53
C MET A 83 -2.24 -10.49 -5.34
N PHE A 84 -2.51 -9.32 -4.76
CA PHE A 84 -3.17 -8.23 -5.48
C PHE A 84 -2.33 -7.74 -6.66
N SER A 85 -1.02 -7.64 -6.49
CA SER A 85 -0.10 -7.22 -7.56
C SER A 85 -0.06 -8.21 -8.70
N LEU A 86 0.12 -9.53 -8.41
CA LEU A 86 0.12 -10.58 -9.44
C LEU A 86 -1.19 -10.62 -10.23
N ASP A 87 -2.32 -10.43 -9.54
CA ASP A 87 -3.64 -10.39 -10.16
C ASP A 87 -3.87 -9.12 -11.00
N ALA A 88 -3.16 -8.03 -10.70
CA ALA A 88 -3.28 -6.74 -11.40
C ALA A 88 -2.27 -6.58 -12.55
N LEU A 89 -1.13 -7.23 -12.46
CA LEU A 89 -0.06 -7.11 -13.44
C LEU A 89 -0.46 -7.67 -14.80
N PRO A 90 -0.02 -7.03 -15.90
CA PRO A 90 -0.09 -7.60 -17.24
C PRO A 90 0.63 -8.96 -17.33
N ARG A 91 0.40 -9.67 -18.44
CA ARG A 91 0.94 -11.01 -18.62
C ARG A 91 2.47 -11.07 -18.56
N ASP A 92 3.14 -10.07 -19.12
CA ASP A 92 4.60 -9.99 -19.20
C ASP A 92 5.21 -9.23 -18.01
N GLY A 93 4.37 -8.74 -17.11
CA GLY A 93 4.78 -8.08 -15.86
C GLY A 93 5.48 -9.06 -14.93
N ARG A 94 6.32 -8.53 -14.05
CA ARG A 94 7.14 -9.33 -13.12
C ARG A 94 7.06 -8.80 -11.71
N MET A 95 7.39 -9.64 -10.72
CA MET A 95 7.49 -9.24 -9.33
C MET A 95 8.81 -9.68 -8.71
N ILE A 96 9.37 -8.80 -7.87
CA ILE A 96 10.51 -9.10 -6.99
C ILE A 96 10.06 -8.81 -5.56
N LEU A 97 9.97 -9.86 -4.76
CA LEU A 97 9.39 -9.85 -3.41
C LEU A 97 10.48 -10.08 -2.38
N HIS A 98 10.86 -9.02 -1.63
CA HIS A 98 11.78 -9.17 -0.51
C HIS A 98 11.01 -9.49 0.77
N GLU A 99 11.48 -10.49 1.49
CA GLU A 99 11.00 -10.82 2.83
C GLU A 99 12.16 -11.45 3.61
N LYS A 100 12.33 -11.01 4.85
CA LYS A 100 13.47 -11.45 5.67
C LYS A 100 13.13 -12.55 6.69
N SER A 101 11.86 -12.70 7.07
CA SER A 101 11.39 -13.71 8.00
C SER A 101 11.28 -15.07 7.32
N ASP A 102 11.97 -16.09 7.84
CA ASP A 102 11.87 -17.48 7.34
C ASP A 102 10.42 -17.98 7.27
N GLN A 103 9.65 -17.71 8.33
CA GLN A 103 8.26 -18.11 8.42
C GLN A 103 7.41 -17.42 7.34
N ALA A 104 7.58 -16.10 7.17
CA ALA A 104 6.84 -15.32 6.18
C ALA A 104 7.24 -15.72 4.75
N VAL A 105 8.53 -15.99 4.49
CA VAL A 105 9.01 -16.49 3.19
C VAL A 105 8.37 -17.83 2.84
N ALA A 106 8.28 -18.75 3.81
CA ALA A 106 7.65 -20.06 3.59
C ALA A 106 6.14 -19.91 3.26
N ALA A 107 5.45 -19.00 3.92
CA ALA A 107 4.05 -18.68 3.63
C ALA A 107 3.90 -17.98 2.27
N LEU A 108 4.75 -16.99 1.98
CA LEU A 108 4.77 -16.24 0.72
C LEU A 108 4.96 -17.17 -0.48
N ARG A 109 5.88 -18.15 -0.38
CA ARG A 109 6.07 -19.16 -1.43
C ARG A 109 4.79 -19.94 -1.72
N ARG A 110 4.01 -20.27 -0.70
CA ARG A 110 2.70 -20.94 -0.90
C ARG A 110 1.67 -20.01 -1.52
N ALA A 111 1.63 -18.74 -1.08
CA ALA A 111 0.67 -17.76 -1.55
C ALA A 111 0.83 -17.43 -3.04
N VAL A 112 2.07 -17.40 -3.55
CA VAL A 112 2.37 -17.10 -4.96
C VAL A 112 2.74 -18.35 -5.78
N ALA A 113 2.52 -19.56 -5.23
CA ALA A 113 2.88 -20.81 -5.89
C ALA A 113 2.22 -20.95 -7.26
N GLY A 114 3.02 -21.35 -8.24
CA GLY A 114 2.57 -21.53 -9.63
C GLY A 114 2.60 -20.28 -10.50
N ASP A 115 2.85 -19.10 -9.95
CA ASP A 115 3.03 -17.89 -10.76
C ASP A 115 4.52 -17.63 -11.03
N THR A 116 4.96 -17.92 -12.25
CA THR A 116 6.36 -17.79 -12.68
C THR A 116 6.84 -16.35 -12.80
N ARG A 117 5.96 -15.37 -12.72
CA ARG A 117 6.30 -13.95 -12.72
C ARG A 117 6.87 -13.47 -11.38
N ALA A 118 6.61 -14.21 -10.27
CA ALA A 118 7.06 -13.86 -8.94
C ALA A 118 8.44 -14.45 -8.61
N ARG A 119 9.39 -13.59 -8.30
CA ARG A 119 10.70 -13.94 -7.73
C ARG A 119 10.75 -13.52 -6.26
N ILE A 120 10.93 -14.46 -5.36
CA ILE A 120 11.11 -14.19 -3.93
C ILE A 120 12.62 -14.06 -3.63
N VAL A 121 12.99 -12.97 -2.98
CA VAL A 121 14.32 -12.70 -2.44
C VAL A 121 14.24 -12.81 -0.91
N HIS A 122 14.79 -13.90 -0.37
CA HIS A 122 14.90 -14.06 1.08
C HIS A 122 16.01 -13.16 1.60
N GLY A 123 15.67 -12.02 2.19
CA GLY A 123 16.65 -11.05 2.66
C GLY A 123 16.07 -9.70 3.00
N ASP A 124 16.95 -8.76 3.31
CA ASP A 124 16.59 -7.40 3.68
C ASP A 124 16.06 -6.62 2.47
N GLY A 125 14.80 -6.17 2.57
CA GLY A 125 14.14 -5.39 1.53
C GLY A 125 14.72 -3.98 1.31
N TRP A 126 15.48 -3.47 2.26
CA TRP A 126 16.19 -2.22 2.09
C TRP A 126 17.32 -2.29 1.04
N ARG A 127 17.71 -3.50 0.66
CA ARG A 127 18.64 -3.75 -0.45
C ARG A 127 17.98 -3.74 -1.84
N VAL A 128 16.76 -3.20 -1.95
CA VAL A 128 16.02 -3.10 -3.24
C VAL A 128 16.82 -2.44 -4.36
N MET A 129 17.76 -1.57 -4.03
CA MET A 129 18.66 -0.92 -4.99
C MET A 129 19.54 -1.89 -5.78
N ASP A 130 19.83 -3.07 -5.22
CA ASP A 130 20.65 -4.10 -5.86
C ASP A 130 19.92 -4.79 -7.03
N VAL A 131 18.59 -4.70 -7.04
CA VAL A 131 17.70 -5.36 -8.01
C VAL A 131 16.79 -4.39 -8.76
N LEU A 132 17.01 -3.07 -8.61
CA LEU A 132 16.19 -2.06 -9.27
C LEU A 132 16.32 -2.18 -10.79
N PRO A 133 15.23 -2.45 -11.53
CA PRO A 133 15.28 -2.63 -12.97
C PRO A 133 15.53 -1.30 -13.71
N THR A 134 16.00 -1.41 -14.94
CA THR A 134 16.13 -0.29 -15.88
C THR A 134 14.85 -0.04 -16.69
N THR A 135 13.88 -0.94 -16.58
CA THR A 135 12.54 -0.86 -17.19
C THR A 135 11.54 -0.17 -16.25
N PRO A 136 10.34 0.17 -16.74
CA PRO A 136 9.26 0.70 -15.92
C PRO A 136 8.99 -0.18 -14.70
N SER A 137 8.86 0.44 -13.54
CA SER A 137 8.67 -0.31 -12.31
C SER A 137 7.82 0.45 -11.28
N THR A 138 7.22 -0.32 -10.39
CA THR A 138 6.53 0.19 -9.20
C THR A 138 7.18 -0.40 -7.96
N LEU A 139 7.75 0.45 -7.11
CA LEU A 139 8.31 0.07 -5.81
C LEU A 139 7.27 0.28 -4.71
N VAL A 140 6.94 -0.80 -4.02
CA VAL A 140 6.03 -0.81 -2.86
C VAL A 140 6.87 -0.93 -1.59
N ILE A 141 6.72 0.04 -0.69
CA ILE A 141 7.45 0.12 0.58
C ILE A 141 6.41 0.06 1.70
N ASP A 142 6.48 -0.98 2.52
CA ASP A 142 5.52 -1.23 3.62
C ASP A 142 6.24 -1.84 4.83
N PRO A 143 7.20 -1.12 5.45
CA PRO A 143 7.90 -1.62 6.61
C PRO A 143 7.00 -1.62 7.85
N PRO A 144 7.32 -2.39 8.90
CA PRO A 144 6.52 -2.44 10.12
C PRO A 144 6.54 -1.14 10.93
N PHE A 145 7.46 -0.22 10.66
CA PHE A 145 7.67 1.02 11.42
C PHE A 145 7.82 0.79 12.94
N ALA A 146 8.42 -0.33 13.31
CA ALA A 146 8.67 -0.73 14.68
C ALA A 146 9.99 -0.14 15.21
N ALA A 147 11.02 -0.10 14.39
CA ALA A 147 12.31 0.48 14.73
C ALA A 147 12.34 1.99 14.45
N LYS A 148 13.07 2.75 15.26
CA LYS A 148 13.12 4.22 15.16
C LYS A 148 13.81 4.70 13.87
N ASP A 149 14.73 3.94 13.35
CA ASP A 149 15.52 4.23 12.15
C ASP A 149 14.79 3.89 10.86
N GLU A 150 13.72 3.08 10.90
CA GLU A 150 12.94 2.73 9.69
C GLU A 150 12.41 3.96 8.95
N TRP A 151 12.04 5.02 9.67
CA TRP A 151 11.61 6.28 9.05
C TRP A 151 12.73 6.96 8.26
N GLN A 152 13.96 6.94 8.79
CA GLN A 152 15.12 7.46 8.11
C GLN A 152 15.50 6.59 6.92
N THR A 153 15.63 5.28 7.13
CA THR A 153 15.97 4.31 6.09
C THR A 153 14.98 4.38 4.92
N THR A 154 13.66 4.50 5.22
CA THR A 154 12.63 4.69 4.20
C THR A 154 12.92 5.93 3.35
N THR A 155 13.25 7.06 3.99
CA THR A 155 13.55 8.30 3.28
C THR A 155 14.77 8.16 2.38
N ASP A 156 15.84 7.57 2.91
CA ASP A 156 17.11 7.41 2.20
C ASP A 156 16.96 6.48 0.98
N VAL A 157 16.24 5.38 1.13
CA VAL A 157 15.94 4.45 0.03
C VAL A 157 15.10 5.13 -1.04
N ILE A 158 14.05 5.86 -0.66
CA ILE A 158 13.21 6.59 -1.63
C ILE A 158 14.04 7.61 -2.40
N ALA A 159 14.85 8.41 -1.71
CA ALA A 159 15.69 9.43 -2.35
C ALA A 159 16.70 8.79 -3.33
N ALA A 160 17.32 7.67 -2.94
CA ALA A 160 18.24 6.92 -3.79
C ALA A 160 17.55 6.34 -5.04
N VAL A 161 16.36 5.76 -4.88
CA VAL A 161 15.56 5.21 -6.00
C VAL A 161 15.20 6.32 -6.99
N VAL A 162 14.67 7.44 -6.52
CA VAL A 162 14.27 8.58 -7.36
C VAL A 162 15.45 9.20 -8.09
N ALA A 163 16.61 9.25 -7.44
CA ALA A 163 17.85 9.72 -8.08
C ALA A 163 18.34 8.78 -9.18
N LYS A 164 18.22 7.44 -8.96
CA LYS A 164 18.71 6.41 -9.88
C LYS A 164 17.76 6.17 -11.07
N SER A 165 16.43 6.20 -10.85
CA SER A 165 15.45 5.83 -11.87
C SER A 165 14.29 6.82 -11.93
N LYS A 166 14.08 7.40 -13.12
CA LYS A 166 12.90 8.21 -13.44
C LYS A 166 11.71 7.36 -13.93
N LEU A 167 11.93 6.08 -14.17
CA LEU A 167 10.92 5.14 -14.62
C LEU A 167 10.25 4.38 -13.46
N THR A 168 10.77 4.55 -12.24
CA THR A 168 10.24 3.88 -11.05
C THR A 168 9.22 4.78 -10.36
N ARG A 169 8.00 4.28 -10.25
CA ARG A 169 6.95 4.85 -9.38
C ARG A 169 7.13 4.29 -7.97
N VAL A 170 6.81 5.07 -6.96
CA VAL A 170 6.89 4.62 -5.57
C VAL A 170 5.52 4.71 -4.91
N LEU A 171 5.13 3.65 -4.22
CA LEU A 171 4.03 3.60 -3.27
C LEU A 171 4.60 3.27 -1.89
N LEU A 172 4.58 4.22 -0.98
CA LEU A 172 4.88 4.00 0.42
C LEU A 172 3.59 3.97 1.22
N TRP A 173 3.42 2.95 2.07
CA TRP A 173 2.44 2.97 3.15
C TRP A 173 3.12 3.34 4.46
N TYR A 174 2.41 4.08 5.35
CA TYR A 174 2.87 4.38 6.70
C TYR A 174 1.71 4.51 7.67
N PRO A 175 1.93 4.20 8.98
CA PRO A 175 0.92 4.35 10.01
C PRO A 175 0.73 5.81 10.38
N VAL A 176 -0.53 6.21 10.60
CA VAL A 176 -0.89 7.49 11.21
C VAL A 176 -1.35 7.21 12.63
N LYS A 177 -0.52 7.62 13.60
CA LYS A 177 -0.75 7.50 15.04
C LYS A 177 -0.39 8.82 15.70
N ARG A 178 -0.91 9.10 16.88
CA ARG A 178 -0.60 10.32 17.64
C ARG A 178 0.91 10.59 17.75
N TRP A 179 1.71 9.54 17.92
CA TRP A 179 3.16 9.62 18.11
C TRP A 179 3.98 9.18 16.90
N ALA A 180 3.33 8.79 15.80
CA ALA A 180 4.04 8.53 14.55
C ALA A 180 4.56 9.85 13.96
N ARG A 181 5.65 9.76 13.21
CA ARG A 181 6.35 10.93 12.67
C ARG A 181 6.29 11.04 11.14
N PRO A 182 5.11 10.89 10.49
CA PRO A 182 5.04 11.02 9.03
C PRO A 182 5.49 12.41 8.56
N ASN A 183 5.28 13.46 9.37
CA ASN A 183 5.75 14.81 9.02
C ASN A 183 7.27 14.87 8.86
N ALA A 184 8.04 14.22 9.74
CA ALA A 184 9.50 14.19 9.62
C ALA A 184 9.97 13.49 8.33
N LEU A 185 9.27 12.43 7.90
CA LEU A 185 9.52 11.77 6.61
C LEU A 185 9.21 12.72 5.45
N HIS A 186 8.06 13.39 5.48
CA HIS A 186 7.67 14.34 4.44
C HIS A 186 8.66 15.49 4.34
N ASP A 187 9.11 16.05 5.48
CA ASP A 187 10.06 17.18 5.51
C ASP A 187 11.44 16.77 4.96
N ARG A 188 11.90 15.56 5.27
CA ARG A 188 13.15 15.03 4.71
C ARG A 188 13.07 14.80 3.20
N LEU A 189 11.96 14.24 2.70
CA LEU A 189 11.77 14.07 1.26
C LEU A 189 11.71 15.42 0.53
N ARG A 190 11.05 16.43 1.14
CA ARG A 190 11.07 17.82 0.60
C ARG A 190 12.48 18.39 0.57
N ALA A 191 13.22 18.23 1.65
CA ALA A 191 14.61 18.71 1.73
C ALA A 191 15.53 18.03 0.71
N ALA A 192 15.24 16.75 0.39
CA ALA A 192 15.93 15.99 -0.65
C ALA A 192 15.45 16.33 -2.08
N GLY A 193 14.50 17.25 -2.25
CA GLY A 193 13.95 17.62 -3.56
C GLY A 193 13.11 16.52 -4.22
N VAL A 194 12.62 15.55 -3.45
CA VAL A 194 11.79 14.45 -3.96
C VAL A 194 10.35 14.93 -4.11
N PRO A 195 9.77 14.92 -5.34
CA PRO A 195 8.38 15.27 -5.54
C PRO A 195 7.48 14.11 -5.10
N PHE A 196 6.44 14.39 -4.32
CA PHE A 196 5.48 13.39 -3.89
C PHE A 196 4.09 13.95 -3.68
N VAL A 197 3.08 13.06 -3.68
CA VAL A 197 1.75 13.30 -3.13
C VAL A 197 1.52 12.29 -2.00
N ALA A 198 1.18 12.79 -0.81
CA ALA A 198 0.82 11.95 0.33
C ALA A 198 -0.64 12.17 0.72
N ILE A 199 -1.38 11.10 0.97
CA ILE A 199 -2.78 11.14 1.37
C ILE A 199 -2.93 10.33 2.67
N ASP A 200 -3.17 11.05 3.76
CA ASP A 200 -3.47 10.46 5.06
C ASP A 200 -4.98 10.25 5.20
N LEU A 201 -5.39 9.07 5.59
CA LEU A 201 -6.76 8.73 5.95
C LEU A 201 -6.82 8.37 7.44
N VAL A 202 -7.52 9.18 8.22
CA VAL A 202 -7.72 8.99 9.66
C VAL A 202 -9.17 8.59 9.89
N VAL A 203 -9.39 7.44 10.48
CA VAL A 203 -10.72 6.84 10.72
C VAL A 203 -11.06 6.74 12.19
N THR A 204 -10.08 6.94 13.07
CA THR A 204 -10.24 7.07 14.52
C THR A 204 -9.61 8.40 14.95
N PRO A 205 -10.37 9.33 15.56
CA PRO A 205 -9.85 10.62 15.99
C PRO A 205 -8.64 10.48 16.92
N MET A 206 -7.63 11.34 16.74
CA MET A 206 -6.35 11.27 17.45
C MET A 206 -6.48 11.48 18.97
N GLU A 207 -7.52 12.18 19.41
CA GLU A 207 -7.79 12.45 20.81
C GLU A 207 -8.38 11.25 21.57
N ILE A 208 -9.03 10.31 20.83
CA ILE A 208 -9.77 9.19 21.42
C ILE A 208 -8.85 8.00 21.66
N GLU A 209 -8.08 7.61 20.63
CA GLU A 209 -7.22 6.44 20.74
C GLU A 209 -5.74 6.85 20.75
N ARG A 210 -5.04 6.54 21.85
CA ARG A 210 -3.67 6.98 22.08
C ARG A 210 -2.62 5.93 21.70
N ARG A 211 -2.98 4.65 21.65
CA ARG A 211 -2.04 3.54 21.46
C ARG A 211 -2.25 2.75 20.17
N ALA A 212 -3.47 2.77 19.64
CA ALA A 212 -3.82 2.07 18.41
C ALA A 212 -3.52 2.89 17.15
N LEU A 213 -3.78 2.26 16.00
CA LEU A 213 -3.69 2.88 14.70
C LEU A 213 -4.90 3.80 14.49
N ASN A 214 -4.67 5.11 14.41
CA ASN A 214 -5.74 6.08 14.11
C ASN A 214 -6.10 6.12 12.63
N GLY A 215 -5.17 5.78 11.78
CA GLY A 215 -5.31 5.78 10.34
C GLY A 215 -4.02 5.36 9.65
N SER A 216 -3.97 5.54 8.36
CA SER A 216 -2.76 5.29 7.59
C SER A 216 -2.62 6.27 6.44
N GLY A 217 -1.39 6.53 6.05
CA GLY A 217 -1.06 7.31 4.87
C GLY A 217 -0.52 6.46 3.74
N VAL A 218 -0.72 6.94 2.52
CA VAL A 218 0.00 6.50 1.34
C VAL A 218 0.73 7.68 0.73
N LEU A 219 1.97 7.45 0.33
CA LEU A 219 2.77 8.44 -0.39
C LEU A 219 3.11 7.89 -1.77
N LEU A 220 2.89 8.71 -2.77
CA LEU A 220 3.05 8.37 -4.18
C LEU A 220 4.11 9.26 -4.82
N ILE A 221 5.00 8.65 -5.61
CA ILE A 221 5.97 9.34 -6.46
C ILE A 221 5.78 8.82 -7.89
N GLY A 222 5.75 9.72 -8.85
CA GLY A 222 5.58 9.38 -10.26
C GLY A 222 4.21 8.81 -10.63
N ALA A 223 3.21 8.96 -9.75
CA ALA A 223 1.84 8.53 -10.04
C ALA A 223 1.14 9.50 -11.01
N PRO A 224 0.32 9.01 -11.96
CA PRO A 224 -0.56 9.85 -12.75
C PRO A 224 -1.54 10.65 -11.88
N GLU A 225 -1.91 11.84 -12.32
CA GLU A 225 -2.89 12.68 -11.60
C GLU A 225 -4.24 11.97 -11.42
N SER A 226 -4.67 11.19 -12.41
CA SER A 226 -5.89 10.38 -12.35
C SER A 226 -5.90 9.41 -11.15
N VAL A 227 -4.74 8.86 -10.77
CA VAL A 227 -4.60 8.01 -9.57
C VAL A 227 -4.86 8.83 -8.31
N VAL A 228 -4.33 10.05 -8.23
CA VAL A 228 -4.53 10.93 -7.06
C VAL A 228 -6.01 11.29 -6.91
N VAL A 229 -6.69 11.64 -8.01
CA VAL A 229 -8.14 11.94 -8.03
C VAL A 229 -8.93 10.70 -7.58
N GLU A 230 -8.62 9.52 -8.10
CA GLU A 230 -9.27 8.27 -7.72
C GLU A 230 -9.09 7.96 -6.23
N LEU A 231 -7.89 8.21 -5.69
CA LEU A 231 -7.61 7.99 -4.28
C LEU A 231 -8.33 8.97 -3.35
N HIS A 232 -8.55 10.21 -3.76
CA HIS A 232 -9.39 11.13 -2.99
C HIS A 232 -10.83 10.62 -2.89
N ALA A 233 -11.42 10.17 -3.99
CA ALA A 233 -12.75 9.56 -3.99
C ALA A 233 -12.80 8.28 -3.13
N ALA A 234 -11.77 7.44 -3.23
CA ALA A 234 -11.65 6.23 -2.43
C ALA A 234 -11.53 6.54 -0.93
N ALA A 235 -10.71 7.53 -0.56
CA ALA A 235 -10.55 7.94 0.84
C ALA A 235 -11.86 8.44 1.47
N ALA A 236 -12.67 9.19 0.72
CA ALA A 236 -13.97 9.64 1.19
C ALA A 236 -14.91 8.46 1.47
N VAL A 237 -14.99 7.48 0.56
CA VAL A 237 -15.81 6.28 0.74
C VAL A 237 -15.31 5.43 1.91
N LEU A 238 -14.00 5.18 1.99
CA LEU A 238 -13.42 4.39 3.05
C LEU A 238 -13.52 5.08 4.41
N GLY A 239 -13.26 6.39 4.45
CA GLY A 239 -13.38 7.18 5.66
C GLY A 239 -14.78 7.09 6.26
N ALA A 240 -15.81 7.34 5.45
CA ALA A 240 -17.20 7.25 5.90
C ALA A 240 -17.60 5.85 6.40
N ARG A 241 -17.07 4.78 5.78
CA ARG A 241 -17.42 3.38 6.12
C ARG A 241 -16.62 2.80 7.29
N MET A 242 -15.43 3.35 7.55
CA MET A 242 -14.51 2.86 8.58
C MET A 242 -14.48 3.74 9.82
N ALA A 243 -15.14 4.89 9.83
CA ALA A 243 -15.17 5.79 10.95
C ALA A 243 -15.69 5.08 12.21
N THR A 244 -14.88 5.06 13.27
CA THR A 244 -15.17 4.27 14.49
C THR A 244 -15.91 5.05 15.56
N HIS A 245 -15.89 6.38 15.53
CA HIS A 245 -16.45 7.24 16.56
C HIS A 245 -17.34 8.33 15.94
N ASP A 246 -18.64 8.21 16.15
CA ASP A 246 -19.65 9.17 15.69
C ASP A 246 -19.55 9.55 14.18
N GLY A 247 -19.08 8.61 13.37
CA GLY A 247 -18.86 8.85 11.94
C GLY A 247 -17.73 9.83 11.61
N ARG A 248 -16.89 10.21 12.59
CA ARG A 248 -15.81 11.17 12.39
C ARG A 248 -14.60 10.52 11.71
N TRP A 249 -14.24 11.07 10.60
CA TRP A 249 -13.02 10.75 9.87
C TRP A 249 -12.42 12.01 9.26
N SER A 250 -11.16 11.96 8.84
CA SER A 250 -10.52 13.06 8.13
C SER A 250 -9.54 12.57 7.09
N MET A 251 -9.32 13.39 6.08
CA MET A 251 -8.32 13.20 5.05
C MET A 251 -7.42 14.43 4.99
N ARG A 252 -6.12 14.20 4.86
CA ARG A 252 -5.13 15.26 4.62
C ARG A 252 -4.32 14.91 3.39
N THR A 253 -4.19 15.86 2.46
CA THR A 253 -3.33 15.72 1.30
C THR A 253 -2.14 16.69 1.41
N LEU A 254 -0.96 16.17 1.15
CA LEU A 254 0.28 16.92 1.06
C LEU A 254 0.90 16.66 -0.31
N ALA A 255 1.22 17.71 -1.04
CA ALA A 255 1.91 17.60 -2.32
C ALA A 255 3.15 18.50 -2.33
N THR A 256 4.20 18.04 -3.02
CA THR A 256 5.35 18.85 -3.35
C THR A 256 5.43 18.95 -4.86
N THR A 257 5.46 20.16 -5.38
CA THR A 257 5.76 20.39 -6.79
C THR A 257 7.28 20.43 -6.98
N VAL A 258 7.76 19.88 -8.08
CA VAL A 258 9.11 20.19 -8.54
C VAL A 258 9.13 21.68 -8.83
N ARG A 259 9.97 22.46 -8.14
CA ARG A 259 10.27 23.82 -8.64
C ARG A 259 10.99 23.64 -9.97
N PRO A 260 10.56 24.33 -11.02
CA PRO A 260 11.18 24.26 -12.33
C PRO A 260 12.66 24.68 -12.26
#